data_adf92170b2f0ca7679e08c7189cb9e41
#
_entry.id   adf92170b2f0ca7679e08c7189cb9e41
#
_cell.length_a   1.000
_cell.length_b   1.000
_cell.length_c   1.000
_cell.angle_alpha   90.00
_cell.angle_beta   90.00
_cell.angle_gamma   90.00
#
_symmetry.space_group_name_H-M   'P 1'
#
loop_
_entity.id
_entity.type
_entity.pdbx_description
1 polymer ?
#
loop_
_entity_poly.entity_id
_entity_poly.type
_entity_poly.pdbx_seq_one_letter_code
_entity_poly.pdbx_strand_id
1 'polypeptide(L)'
;MKKIFLIYGHYNEKSFNAAIRDTFIKTVEENGNKVDAVDLYKEKFDPVFAGEEAGEDVLNHRKRIENCDTIVLIAPIWNFRMPAIVEGWI
;
A
#
# COMPACT_ATOMS: atom_id res chain seq x y z
N MET A 1 12.51 -12.58 11.61
CA MET A 1 11.40 -12.39 10.66
C MET A 1 10.92 -10.96 10.74
N LYS A 2 10.84 -10.28 9.59
CA LYS A 2 10.31 -8.92 9.51
C LYS A 2 8.85 -8.94 9.04
N LYS A 3 8.08 -7.99 9.52
CA LYS A 3 6.71 -7.75 9.05
C LYS A 3 6.72 -6.49 8.20
N ILE A 4 6.27 -6.62 6.95
CA ILE A 4 6.31 -5.54 5.97
C ILE A 4 4.89 -5.13 5.63
N PHE A 5 4.61 -3.82 5.73
CA PHE A 5 3.35 -3.27 5.26
C PHE A 5 3.57 -2.72 3.85
N LEU A 6 2.94 -3.35 2.86
CA LEU A 6 3.11 -2.99 1.46
C LEU A 6 1.87 -2.26 0.96
N ILE A 7 2.07 -1.07 0.40
CA ILE A 7 1.00 -0.26 -0.15
C ILE A 7 1.14 -0.24 -1.67
N TYR A 8 0.12 -0.69 -2.37
CA TYR A 8 0.08 -0.73 -3.82
C TYR A 8 -0.92 0.30 -4.34
N GLY A 9 -0.47 1.21 -5.19
CA GLY A 9 -1.29 2.30 -5.70
C GLY A 9 -1.33 2.37 -7.22
N HIS A 10 -1.85 1.34 -7.89
CA HIS A 10 -2.07 1.35 -9.32
C HIS A 10 -3.43 0.73 -9.64
N TYR A 11 -4.15 1.29 -10.61
CA TYR A 11 -5.50 0.84 -10.94
C TYR A 11 -5.54 -0.48 -11.72
N ASN A 12 -4.45 -0.88 -12.35
CA ASN A 12 -4.40 -2.06 -13.22
C ASN A 12 -3.56 -3.17 -12.60
N GLU A 13 -4.18 -4.31 -12.30
CA GLU A 13 -3.49 -5.46 -11.73
C GLU A 13 -2.53 -6.15 -12.70
N LYS A 14 -2.63 -5.85 -13.99
CA LYS A 14 -1.74 -6.41 -15.01
C LYS A 14 -0.60 -5.47 -15.38
N SER A 15 -0.40 -4.42 -14.59
CA SER A 15 0.64 -3.43 -14.84
C SER A 15 2.03 -3.95 -14.46
N PHE A 16 3.05 -3.23 -14.92
CA PHE A 16 4.42 -3.49 -14.50
C PHE A 16 4.58 -3.34 -12.98
N ASN A 17 3.88 -2.38 -12.39
CA ASN A 17 3.87 -2.20 -10.93
C ASN A 17 3.30 -3.41 -10.21
N ALA A 18 2.26 -4.05 -10.76
CA ALA A 18 1.69 -5.26 -10.18
C ALA A 18 2.69 -6.42 -10.25
N ALA A 19 3.45 -6.54 -11.34
CA ALA A 19 4.49 -7.55 -11.45
C ALA A 19 5.60 -7.34 -10.41
N ILE A 20 5.98 -6.09 -10.17
CA ILE A 20 6.97 -5.75 -9.13
C ILE A 20 6.43 -6.13 -7.76
N ARG A 21 5.16 -5.80 -7.48
CA ARG A 21 4.51 -6.16 -6.21
C ARG A 21 4.56 -7.66 -5.97
N ASP A 22 4.13 -8.43 -6.95
CA ASP A 22 4.03 -9.88 -6.81
C ASP A 22 5.40 -10.53 -6.63
N THR A 23 6.41 -10.07 -7.37
CA THR A 23 7.77 -10.55 -7.24
C THR A 23 8.35 -10.20 -5.87
N PHE A 24 8.10 -8.99 -5.39
CA PHE A 24 8.56 -8.55 -4.08
C PHE A 24 7.96 -9.43 -2.98
N ILE A 25 6.64 -9.61 -2.99
CA ILE A 25 5.94 -10.42 -1.99
C ILE A 25 6.49 -11.84 -1.97
N LYS A 26 6.61 -12.46 -3.13
CA LYS A 26 7.12 -13.82 -3.25
C LYS A 26 8.52 -13.93 -2.67
N THR A 27 9.41 -13.01 -3.04
CA THR A 27 10.81 -13.06 -2.61
C THR A 27 10.94 -12.89 -1.10
N VAL A 28 10.25 -11.91 -0.50
CA VAL A 28 10.38 -11.67 0.94
C VAL A 28 9.73 -12.78 1.76
N GLU A 29 8.64 -13.37 1.28
CA GLU A 29 8.00 -14.49 1.97
C GLU A 29 8.86 -15.75 1.90
N GLU A 30 9.53 -15.99 0.80
CA GLU A 30 10.48 -17.10 0.66
C GLU A 30 11.66 -16.97 1.62
N ASN A 31 11.99 -15.75 2.04
CA ASN A 31 13.04 -15.49 3.02
C ASN A 31 12.54 -15.46 4.46
N GLY A 32 11.31 -15.93 4.70
CA GLY A 32 10.76 -16.06 6.04
C GLY A 32 10.13 -14.80 6.60
N ASN A 33 9.91 -13.77 5.79
CA ASN A 33 9.26 -12.53 6.21
C ASN A 33 7.76 -12.57 5.90
N LYS A 34 6.99 -11.73 6.59
CA LYS A 34 5.55 -11.61 6.34
C LYS A 34 5.24 -10.28 5.67
N VAL A 35 4.30 -10.30 4.72
CA VAL A 35 3.84 -9.10 4.02
C VAL A 35 2.35 -8.91 4.28
N ASP A 36 1.98 -7.72 4.75
CA ASP A 36 0.60 -7.27 4.84
C ASP A 36 0.39 -6.28 3.70
N ALA A 37 -0.25 -6.72 2.63
CA ALA A 37 -0.38 -5.94 1.41
C ALA A 37 -1.75 -5.25 1.33
N VAL A 38 -1.72 -3.99 0.91
CA VAL A 38 -2.91 -3.17 0.69
C VAL A 38 -2.92 -2.65 -0.74
N ASP A 39 -4.02 -2.86 -1.44
CA ASP A 39 -4.25 -2.28 -2.76
C ASP A 39 -5.27 -1.15 -2.62
N LEU A 40 -4.80 0.09 -2.71
CA LEU A 40 -5.65 1.26 -2.47
C LEU A 40 -6.82 1.38 -3.46
N TYR A 41 -6.60 1.01 -4.72
CA TYR A 41 -7.67 1.05 -5.72
C TYR A 41 -8.69 -0.07 -5.51
N LYS A 42 -8.22 -1.26 -5.17
CA LYS A 42 -9.09 -2.41 -4.94
C LYS A 42 -9.95 -2.22 -3.69
N GLU A 43 -9.39 -1.61 -2.66
CA GLU A 43 -10.10 -1.30 -1.42
C GLU A 43 -10.97 -0.05 -1.54
N LYS A 44 -10.88 0.68 -2.63
CA LYS A 44 -11.57 1.96 -2.84
C LYS A 44 -11.26 2.96 -1.74
N PHE A 45 -9.98 3.05 -1.37
CA PHE A 45 -9.52 3.98 -0.35
C PHE A 45 -9.93 5.41 -0.70
N ASP A 46 -10.50 6.13 0.27
CA ASP A 46 -10.88 7.52 0.10
C ASP A 46 -9.72 8.44 0.51
N PRO A 47 -9.04 9.10 -0.46
CA PRO A 47 -7.91 9.96 -0.15
C PRO A 47 -8.32 11.34 0.36
N VAL A 48 -9.63 11.64 0.37
CA VAL A 48 -10.13 12.94 0.78
C VAL A 48 -10.33 12.98 2.29
N PHE A 49 -9.68 13.95 2.95
CA PHE A 49 -9.89 14.18 4.37
C PHE A 49 -11.22 14.91 4.56
N ALA A 50 -12.19 14.27 5.21
CA ALA A 50 -13.56 14.76 5.30
C ALA A 50 -13.94 15.31 6.67
N GLY A 51 -13.00 15.50 7.60
CA GLY A 51 -13.33 16.02 8.92
C GLY A 51 -12.28 15.66 9.97
N GLU A 52 -12.63 15.84 11.25
CA GLU A 52 -11.73 15.59 12.36
C GLU A 52 -11.58 14.10 12.68
N GLU A 53 -12.57 13.27 12.30
CA GLU A 53 -12.53 11.86 12.55
C GLU A 53 -11.91 11.12 11.36
N ALA A 54 -10.99 10.23 11.64
CA ALA A 54 -10.41 9.35 10.63
C ALA A 54 -11.43 8.30 10.21
N GLY A 55 -11.49 7.98 8.91
CA GLY A 55 -12.34 6.92 8.40
C GLY A 55 -11.88 5.54 8.86
N GLU A 56 -12.74 4.53 8.70
CA GLU A 56 -12.43 3.16 9.10
C GLU A 56 -11.21 2.60 8.36
N ASP A 57 -11.04 2.93 7.09
CA ASP A 57 -9.90 2.50 6.30
C ASP A 57 -8.59 3.07 6.85
N VAL A 58 -8.59 4.34 7.26
CA VAL A 58 -7.42 4.97 7.86
C VAL A 58 -7.08 4.31 9.20
N LEU A 59 -8.09 4.07 10.04
CA LEU A 59 -7.89 3.42 11.33
C LEU A 59 -7.38 1.99 11.17
N ASN A 60 -7.92 1.26 10.20
CA ASN A 60 -7.49 -0.10 9.91
C ASN A 60 -6.03 -0.12 9.46
N HIS A 61 -5.65 0.76 8.54
CA HIS A 61 -4.29 0.83 8.05
C HIS A 61 -3.32 1.22 9.15
N ARG A 62 -3.72 2.15 10.02
CA ARG A 62 -2.89 2.59 11.16
C ARG A 62 -2.57 1.42 12.09
N LYS A 63 -3.56 0.61 12.43
CA LYS A 63 -3.35 -0.56 13.29
C LYS A 63 -2.41 -1.57 12.64
N ARG A 64 -2.56 -1.77 11.34
CA ARG A 64 -1.72 -2.72 10.60
C ARG A 64 -0.28 -2.25 10.52
N ILE A 65 -0.07 -0.96 10.35
CA ILE A 65 1.27 -0.37 10.32
C ILE A 65 1.98 -0.53 11.67
N GLU A 66 1.27 -0.35 12.77
CA GLU A 66 1.84 -0.50 14.11
C GLU A 66 2.43 -1.88 14.35
N ASN A 67 1.95 -2.89 13.66
CA ASN A 67 2.45 -4.26 13.74
C ASN A 67 3.55 -4.58 12.75
N CYS A 68 3.99 -3.60 11.95
CA CYS A 68 4.99 -3.82 10.91
C CYS A 68 6.29 -3.09 11.21
N ASP A 69 7.39 -3.66 10.74
CA ASP A 69 8.74 -3.09 10.91
C ASP A 69 9.13 -2.16 9.75
N THR A 70 8.53 -2.39 8.59
CA THR A 70 8.93 -1.70 7.35
C THR A 70 7.69 -1.37 6.52
N ILE A 71 7.71 -0.19 5.89
CA ILE A 71 6.68 0.22 4.96
C ILE A 71 7.28 0.24 3.56
N VAL A 72 6.62 -0.41 2.61
CA VAL A 72 7.02 -0.42 1.21
C VAL A 72 5.90 0.15 0.37
N LEU A 73 6.23 1.08 -0.51
CA LEU A 73 5.28 1.73 -1.39
C LEU A 73 5.61 1.39 -2.85
N ILE A 74 4.65 0.84 -3.56
CA ILE A 74 4.76 0.55 -4.99
C ILE A 74 3.68 1.32 -5.73
N ALA A 75 4.09 2.29 -6.55
CA ALA A 75 3.17 3.15 -7.29
C ALA A 75 3.85 3.72 -8.53
N PRO A 76 3.08 4.04 -9.58
CA PRO A 76 3.64 4.73 -10.74
C PRO A 76 3.91 6.19 -10.41
N ILE A 77 4.78 6.82 -11.21
CA ILE A 77 4.99 8.27 -11.15
C ILE A 77 4.32 8.87 -12.37
N TRP A 78 3.27 9.67 -12.13
CA TRP A 78 2.54 10.39 -13.18
C TRP A 78 2.79 11.89 -13.02
N ASN A 79 3.20 12.55 -14.10
CA ASN A 79 3.50 13.99 -14.09
C ASN A 79 4.45 14.36 -12.94
N PHE A 80 5.48 13.54 -12.72
CA PHE A 80 6.47 13.70 -11.64
C PHE A 80 5.88 13.58 -10.24
N ARG A 81 4.68 12.97 -10.12
CA ARG A 81 4.01 12.77 -8.82
C ARG A 81 3.45 11.37 -8.73
N MET A 82 3.26 10.89 -7.52
CA MET A 82 2.53 9.66 -7.27
C MET A 82 1.05 9.87 -7.56
N PRO A 83 0.28 8.79 -7.83
CA PRO A 83 -1.16 8.92 -8.01
C PRO A 83 -1.83 9.60 -6.81
N ALA A 84 -2.89 10.36 -7.07
CA ALA A 84 -3.59 11.11 -6.03
C ALA A 84 -4.04 10.22 -4.86
N ILE A 85 -4.47 8.99 -5.14
CA ILE A 85 -4.91 8.07 -4.10
C ILE A 85 -3.77 7.72 -3.13
N VAL A 86 -2.54 7.62 -3.63
CA VAL A 86 -1.36 7.34 -2.81
C VAL A 86 -0.95 8.58 -2.02
N GLU A 87 -0.91 9.73 -2.67
CA GLU A 87 -0.57 10.99 -1.99
C GLU A 87 -1.58 11.33 -0.91
N GLY A 88 -2.86 11.03 -1.14
CA GLY A 88 -3.89 11.22 -0.13
C GLY A 88 -3.79 10.24 1.04
N TRP A 89 -3.19 9.06 0.81
CA TRP A 89 -2.94 8.09 1.88
C TRP A 89 -1.80 8.55 2.80
N ILE A 90 -0.80 9.14 2.21
CA ILE A 90 0.35 9.65 2.97
C ILE A 90 -0.07 10.79 3.91
#